data_747f790d954b24b232f39d09f739eef5
#
_entry.id   747f790d954b24b232f39d09f739eef5
#
_cell.length_a   1.000
_cell.length_b   1.000
_cell.length_c   1.000
_cell.angle_alpha   90.00
_cell.angle_beta   90.00
_cell.angle_gamma   90.00
#
_symmetry.space_group_name_H-M   'P 1'
#
loop_
_entity.id
_entity.type
_entity.pdbx_description
1 polymer ?
#
loop_
_entity_poly.entity_id
_entity_poly.type
_entity_poly.pdbx_seq_one_letter_code
_entity_poly.pdbx_strand_id
1 'polypeptide(L)'
;KYYDNSYYIEISRKMDHQIRLLSDVWASYYMIDKSHLSAEKQLFTKLLQINLQRFQTASDETKEYNEIQYDMAQYEKSGNNFTDVYITYSREINEIALATLIGHEIGHHYLGHTDSDNENSENAKIKELKADEFGIEFAFRYLESAYSNDTSSYSIHQLVAIYVPLIVSVQMVGKSEFNIFKDQKEHPAIIKRIAKINLTLSKVLDNVKFINVKKNVHKLFTCLLYTSPSPR
;
A
#
# COMPACT_ATOMS: atom_id res chain seq x y z
N LYS A 1 30.16 17.80 22.62
CA LYS A 1 28.87 17.48 21.95
C LYS A 1 28.95 16.00 21.63
N TYR A 2 28.27 15.16 22.40
CA TYR A 2 28.09 13.75 22.08
C TYR A 2 27.08 13.73 20.93
N TYR A 3 27.51 13.41 19.70
CA TYR A 3 26.61 12.98 18.66
C TYR A 3 26.26 11.54 19.01
N ASP A 4 25.03 11.36 19.46
CA ASP A 4 24.42 10.04 19.53
C ASP A 4 24.41 9.53 18.08
N ASN A 5 25.04 8.38 17.83
CA ASN A 5 25.03 7.71 16.52
C ASN A 5 23.67 7.03 16.26
N SER A 6 22.60 7.57 16.79
CA SER A 6 21.25 7.09 16.59
C SER A 6 20.73 7.59 15.23
N TYR A 7 20.18 6.68 14.47
CA TYR A 7 19.50 6.98 13.21
C TYR A 7 18.01 7.01 13.45
N TYR A 8 17.35 8.00 12.88
CA TYR A 8 15.91 8.18 13.00
C TYR A 8 15.27 8.02 11.64
N ILE A 9 14.22 7.21 11.56
CA ILE A 9 13.33 7.15 10.40
C ILE A 9 12.13 8.04 10.71
N GLU A 10 11.97 9.09 9.93
CA GLU A 10 10.83 9.99 10.03
C GLU A 10 9.85 9.70 8.89
N ILE A 11 8.68 9.17 9.23
CA ILE A 11 7.57 9.03 8.29
C ILE A 11 6.71 10.27 8.42
N SER A 12 6.51 11.00 7.33
CA SER A 12 5.66 12.18 7.35
C SER A 12 4.22 11.79 7.69
N ARG A 13 3.53 12.62 8.50
CA ARG A 13 2.11 12.40 8.82
C ARG A 13 1.23 12.27 7.58
N LYS A 14 1.58 12.99 6.51
CA LYS A 14 0.86 12.90 5.23
C LYS A 14 1.01 11.52 4.58
N MET A 15 2.21 10.94 4.60
CA MET A 15 2.47 9.60 4.06
C MET A 15 1.73 8.53 4.86
N ASP A 16 1.86 8.55 6.19
CA ASP A 16 1.16 7.64 7.10
C ASP A 16 -0.36 7.70 6.89
N HIS A 17 -0.91 8.92 6.86
CA HIS A 17 -2.33 9.13 6.61
C HIS A 17 -2.79 8.58 5.24
N GLN A 18 -2.03 8.81 4.18
CA GLN A 18 -2.36 8.30 2.84
C GLN A 18 -2.25 6.77 2.76
N ILE A 19 -1.28 6.15 3.44
CA ILE A 19 -1.16 4.69 3.54
C ILE A 19 -2.43 4.13 4.19
N ARG A 20 -2.89 4.72 5.30
CA ARG A 20 -4.10 4.30 6.00
C ARG A 20 -5.34 4.41 5.11
N LEU A 21 -5.53 5.53 4.43
CA LEU A 21 -6.67 5.72 3.52
C LEU A 21 -6.66 4.73 2.36
N LEU A 22 -5.49 4.43 1.78
CA LEU A 22 -5.38 3.42 0.73
C LEU A 22 -5.60 2.00 1.24
N SER A 23 -5.23 1.72 2.50
CA SER A 23 -5.53 0.46 3.17
C SER A 23 -7.05 0.25 3.30
N ASP A 24 -7.79 1.30 3.66
CA ASP A 24 -9.26 1.28 3.70
C ASP A 24 -9.87 1.02 2.31
N VAL A 25 -9.33 1.64 1.27
CA VAL A 25 -9.75 1.40 -0.13
C VAL A 25 -9.57 -0.07 -0.50
N TRP A 26 -8.38 -0.62 -0.23
CA TRP A 26 -8.06 -1.99 -0.58
C TRP A 26 -8.87 -3.01 0.23
N ALA A 27 -9.05 -2.78 1.53
CA ALA A 27 -9.90 -3.62 2.38
C ALA A 27 -11.33 -3.65 1.85
N SER A 28 -11.92 -2.49 1.50
CA SER A 28 -13.28 -2.41 0.93
C SER A 28 -13.38 -3.21 -0.37
N TYR A 29 -12.40 -3.06 -1.26
CA TYR A 29 -12.35 -3.81 -2.51
C TYR A 29 -12.29 -5.32 -2.28
N TYR A 30 -11.44 -5.76 -1.35
CA TYR A 30 -11.27 -7.17 -1.01
C TYR A 30 -12.55 -7.76 -0.41
N MET A 31 -13.27 -6.99 0.41
CA MET A 31 -14.55 -7.40 0.99
C MET A 31 -15.64 -7.60 -0.08
N ILE A 32 -15.67 -6.79 -1.14
CA ILE A 32 -16.60 -6.99 -2.27
C ILE A 32 -16.38 -8.35 -2.92
N ASP A 33 -15.11 -8.73 -3.14
CA ASP A 33 -14.73 -10.01 -3.76
C ASP A 33 -15.09 -11.21 -2.87
N LYS A 34 -15.06 -11.04 -1.56
CA LYS A 34 -15.38 -12.06 -0.55
C LYS A 34 -16.85 -12.14 -0.19
N SER A 35 -17.65 -11.11 -0.45
CA SER A 35 -19.06 -11.07 -0.10
C SER A 35 -19.90 -12.01 -0.97
N HIS A 36 -20.72 -12.80 -0.34
CA HIS A 36 -21.65 -13.72 -1.01
C HIS A 36 -23.04 -13.13 -1.18
N LEU A 37 -23.45 -12.25 -0.27
CA LEU A 37 -24.78 -11.64 -0.26
C LEU A 37 -24.80 -10.33 -1.06
N SER A 38 -25.88 -10.09 -1.79
CA SER A 38 -26.05 -8.86 -2.58
C SER A 38 -26.01 -7.59 -1.72
N ALA A 39 -26.62 -7.64 -0.53
CA ALA A 39 -26.62 -6.51 0.41
C ALA A 39 -25.20 -6.14 0.88
N GLU A 40 -24.39 -7.14 1.19
CA GLU A 40 -22.99 -6.94 1.57
C GLU A 40 -22.18 -6.30 0.44
N LYS A 41 -22.33 -6.82 -0.78
CA LYS A 41 -21.67 -6.25 -1.96
C LYS A 41 -22.05 -4.79 -2.17
N GLN A 42 -23.31 -4.43 -2.00
CA GLN A 42 -23.77 -3.05 -2.11
C GLN A 42 -23.14 -2.17 -1.03
N LEU A 43 -23.12 -2.62 0.22
CA LEU A 43 -22.52 -1.91 1.35
C LEU A 43 -21.04 -1.64 1.10
N PHE A 44 -20.25 -2.66 0.76
CA PHE A 44 -18.81 -2.50 0.50
C PHE A 44 -18.51 -1.77 -0.80
N THR A 45 -19.40 -1.82 -1.80
CA THR A 45 -19.26 -0.98 -3.00
C THR A 45 -19.43 0.50 -2.67
N LYS A 46 -20.42 0.86 -1.84
CA LYS A 46 -20.60 2.22 -1.33
C LYS A 46 -19.39 2.67 -0.49
N LEU A 47 -18.91 1.80 0.41
CA LEU A 47 -17.74 2.06 1.24
C LEU A 47 -16.47 2.26 0.39
N LEU A 48 -16.27 1.46 -0.65
CA LEU A 48 -15.17 1.62 -1.59
C LEU A 48 -15.19 2.99 -2.26
N GLN A 49 -16.35 3.45 -2.74
CA GLN A 49 -16.49 4.77 -3.37
C GLN A 49 -16.13 5.90 -2.40
N ILE A 50 -16.60 5.83 -1.17
CA ILE A 50 -16.30 6.80 -0.12
C ILE A 50 -14.81 6.79 0.24
N ASN A 51 -14.20 5.62 0.41
CA ASN A 51 -12.79 5.51 0.73
C ASN A 51 -11.89 5.99 -0.42
N LEU A 52 -12.27 5.74 -1.67
CA LEU A 52 -11.60 6.32 -2.85
C LEU A 52 -11.64 7.85 -2.83
N GLN A 53 -12.80 8.44 -2.50
CA GLN A 53 -12.92 9.89 -2.37
C GLN A 53 -12.04 10.42 -1.23
N ARG A 54 -12.06 9.80 -0.06
CA ARG A 54 -11.20 10.16 1.08
C ARG A 54 -9.72 10.11 0.71
N PHE A 55 -9.29 9.04 0.04
CA PHE A 55 -7.92 8.91 -0.43
C PHE A 55 -7.53 10.01 -1.43
N GLN A 56 -8.41 10.34 -2.38
CA GLN A 56 -8.16 11.37 -3.38
C GLN A 56 -8.12 12.79 -2.80
N THR A 57 -8.92 13.06 -1.78
CA THR A 57 -9.01 14.38 -1.12
C THR A 57 -8.08 14.50 0.08
N ALA A 58 -7.44 13.41 0.50
CA ALA A 58 -6.66 13.32 1.73
C ALA A 58 -7.48 13.74 2.98
N SER A 59 -8.77 13.42 3.00
CA SER A 59 -9.70 13.79 4.06
C SER A 59 -10.17 12.55 4.84
N ASP A 60 -10.10 12.63 6.17
CA ASP A 60 -10.60 11.57 7.06
C ASP A 60 -12.12 11.57 7.18
N GLU A 61 -12.71 12.76 7.20
CA GLU A 61 -14.12 12.93 7.55
C GLU A 61 -14.89 13.49 6.36
N THR A 62 -15.78 12.67 5.82
CA THR A 62 -16.86 13.12 4.98
C THR A 62 -18.19 12.75 5.65
N LYS A 63 -19.24 13.52 5.37
CA LYS A 63 -20.59 13.19 5.87
C LYS A 63 -21.00 11.77 5.47
N GLU A 64 -20.70 11.42 4.23
CA GLU A 64 -20.99 10.11 3.66
C GLU A 64 -20.23 8.99 4.38
N TYR A 65 -19.01 9.24 4.88
CA TYR A 65 -18.26 8.26 5.67
C TYR A 65 -18.92 7.99 7.01
N ASN A 66 -19.40 9.01 7.70
CA ASN A 66 -20.11 8.85 8.95
C ASN A 66 -21.44 8.11 8.76
N GLU A 67 -22.17 8.39 7.66
CA GLU A 67 -23.40 7.68 7.32
C GLU A 67 -23.14 6.19 7.05
N ILE A 68 -22.10 5.83 6.30
CA ILE A 68 -21.80 4.42 6.03
C ILE A 68 -21.31 3.68 7.28
N GLN A 69 -20.59 4.35 8.18
CA GLN A 69 -20.22 3.75 9.47
C GLN A 69 -21.46 3.39 10.30
N TYR A 70 -22.48 4.24 10.26
CA TYR A 70 -23.76 3.94 10.89
C TYR A 70 -24.45 2.74 10.22
N ASP A 71 -24.50 2.69 8.88
CA ASP A 71 -25.08 1.58 8.13
C ASP A 71 -24.36 0.26 8.45
N MET A 72 -23.04 0.26 8.53
CA MET A 72 -22.23 -0.90 8.92
C MET A 72 -22.55 -1.36 10.34
N ALA A 73 -22.65 -0.43 11.29
CA ALA A 73 -23.01 -0.75 12.68
C ALA A 73 -24.43 -1.32 12.81
N GLN A 74 -25.39 -0.89 11.98
CA GLN A 74 -26.73 -1.50 11.96
C GLN A 74 -26.70 -2.91 11.36
N TYR A 75 -25.90 -3.13 10.32
CA TYR A 75 -25.71 -4.44 9.70
C TYR A 75 -25.09 -5.44 10.69
N GLU A 76 -24.12 -5.01 11.48
CA GLU A 76 -23.47 -5.81 12.52
C GLU A 76 -24.45 -6.23 13.63
N LYS A 77 -25.34 -5.34 14.05
CA LYS A 77 -26.41 -5.66 15.04
C LYS A 77 -27.33 -6.79 14.57
N SER A 78 -27.37 -7.07 13.27
CA SER A 78 -28.11 -8.20 12.71
C SER A 78 -27.37 -9.55 12.78
N GLY A 79 -26.20 -9.58 13.46
CA GLY A 79 -25.43 -10.81 13.72
C GLY A 79 -24.32 -11.10 12.69
N ASN A 80 -23.92 -10.11 11.91
CA ASN A 80 -22.86 -10.27 10.91
C ASN A 80 -21.54 -9.63 11.38
N ASN A 81 -20.45 -10.38 11.40
CA ASN A 81 -19.12 -9.92 11.84
C ASN A 81 -18.32 -9.20 10.74
N PHE A 82 -18.96 -8.68 9.69
CA PHE A 82 -18.26 -8.13 8.55
C PHE A 82 -17.46 -6.86 8.85
N THR A 83 -17.94 -6.04 9.78
CA THR A 83 -17.23 -4.82 10.21
C THR A 83 -15.90 -5.16 10.84
N ASP A 84 -15.86 -6.14 11.74
CA ASP A 84 -14.63 -6.60 12.38
C ASP A 84 -13.63 -7.16 11.36
N VAL A 85 -14.13 -7.92 10.39
CA VAL A 85 -13.32 -8.49 9.32
C VAL A 85 -12.73 -7.38 8.43
N TYR A 86 -13.53 -6.38 8.06
CA TYR A 86 -13.06 -5.22 7.30
C TYR A 86 -11.99 -4.42 8.05
N ILE A 87 -12.24 -4.11 9.32
CA ILE A 87 -11.27 -3.39 10.17
C ILE A 87 -9.97 -4.19 10.31
N THR A 88 -10.07 -5.51 10.48
CA THR A 88 -8.91 -6.39 10.55
C THR A 88 -8.09 -6.34 9.26
N TYR A 89 -8.74 -6.44 8.10
CA TYR A 89 -8.04 -6.36 6.81
C TYR A 89 -7.41 -4.99 6.56
N SER A 90 -8.13 -3.90 6.87
CA SER A 90 -7.58 -2.54 6.75
C SER A 90 -6.34 -2.36 7.61
N ARG A 91 -6.37 -2.85 8.87
CA ARG A 91 -5.24 -2.80 9.78
C ARG A 91 -4.06 -3.64 9.29
N GLU A 92 -4.28 -4.89 8.89
CA GLU A 92 -3.23 -5.77 8.36
C GLU A 92 -2.55 -5.16 7.13
N ILE A 93 -3.33 -4.61 6.20
CA ILE A 93 -2.79 -3.94 5.01
C ILE A 93 -1.94 -2.73 5.42
N ASN A 94 -2.42 -1.92 6.37
CA ASN A 94 -1.69 -0.75 6.85
C ASN A 94 -0.37 -1.13 7.53
N GLU A 95 -0.38 -2.12 8.41
CA GLU A 95 0.81 -2.61 9.12
C GLU A 95 1.89 -3.14 8.16
N ILE A 96 1.49 -3.95 7.16
CA ILE A 96 2.41 -4.49 6.15
C ILE A 96 2.96 -3.37 5.25
N ALA A 97 2.11 -2.42 4.87
CA ALA A 97 2.53 -1.26 4.09
C ALA A 97 3.55 -0.41 4.86
N LEU A 98 3.32 -0.16 6.15
CA LEU A 98 4.28 0.54 7.01
C LEU A 98 5.56 -0.26 7.19
N ALA A 99 5.50 -1.57 7.39
CA ALA A 99 6.68 -2.42 7.44
C ALA A 99 7.49 -2.34 6.14
N THR A 100 6.83 -2.34 4.99
CA THR A 100 7.49 -2.19 3.67
C THR A 100 8.19 -0.83 3.57
N LEU A 101 7.51 0.26 3.95
CA LEU A 101 8.08 1.61 3.92
C LEU A 101 9.27 1.75 4.87
N ILE A 102 9.11 1.31 6.13
CA ILE A 102 10.19 1.35 7.12
C ILE A 102 11.38 0.52 6.66
N GLY A 103 11.14 -0.66 6.12
CA GLY A 103 12.17 -1.50 5.55
C GLY A 103 12.90 -0.85 4.39
N HIS A 104 12.20 -0.12 3.51
CA HIS A 104 12.79 0.67 2.43
C HIS A 104 13.76 1.73 2.97
N GLU A 105 13.35 2.51 3.97
CA GLU A 105 14.18 3.54 4.61
C GLU A 105 15.39 2.93 5.35
N ILE A 106 15.18 1.82 6.06
CA ILE A 106 16.28 1.05 6.67
C ILE A 106 17.26 0.57 5.59
N GLY A 107 16.73 0.13 4.44
CA GLY A 107 17.51 -0.30 3.30
C GLY A 107 18.45 0.79 2.78
N HIS A 108 18.01 2.03 2.65
CA HIS A 108 18.88 3.15 2.30
C HIS A 108 20.02 3.30 3.29
N HIS A 109 19.72 3.20 4.57
CA HIS A 109 20.73 3.34 5.60
C HIS A 109 21.71 2.15 5.63
N TYR A 110 21.18 0.92 5.68
CA TYR A 110 22.00 -0.31 5.72
C TYR A 110 22.93 -0.46 4.51
N LEU A 111 22.49 0.01 3.33
CA LEU A 111 23.26 -0.05 2.10
C LEU A 111 24.23 1.15 1.91
N GLY A 112 24.36 2.04 2.89
CA GLY A 112 25.23 3.21 2.85
C GLY A 112 24.78 4.26 1.82
N HIS A 113 23.46 4.34 1.55
CA HIS A 113 22.93 5.27 0.56
C HIS A 113 22.89 6.72 1.06
N THR A 114 23.00 6.94 2.37
CA THR A 114 22.90 8.24 3.02
C THR A 114 24.24 9.00 3.07
N ASP A 115 25.35 8.35 2.71
CA ASP A 115 26.70 8.87 2.96
C ASP A 115 27.35 9.59 1.77
N SER A 116 26.63 9.81 0.66
CA SER A 116 27.21 10.33 -0.59
C SER A 116 26.64 11.69 -1.00
N ASP A 117 27.37 12.78 -0.72
CA ASP A 117 26.98 14.16 -1.07
C ASP A 117 27.04 14.48 -2.58
N ASN A 118 27.64 13.62 -3.42
CA ASN A 118 27.86 13.87 -4.86
C ASN A 118 27.52 12.65 -5.74
N GLU A 119 26.36 12.07 -5.56
CA GLU A 119 25.95 10.89 -6.32
C GLU A 119 25.43 11.25 -7.72
N ASN A 120 25.81 10.46 -8.73
CA ASN A 120 25.17 10.60 -10.03
C ASN A 120 23.74 10.00 -10.00
N SER A 121 22.87 10.56 -10.82
CA SER A 121 21.46 10.20 -10.91
C SER A 121 21.20 8.70 -11.19
N GLU A 122 22.12 8.00 -11.88
CA GLU A 122 21.94 6.58 -12.17
C GLU A 122 22.20 5.71 -10.94
N ASN A 123 23.22 6.04 -10.15
CA ASN A 123 23.51 5.35 -8.91
C ASN A 123 22.36 5.54 -7.89
N ALA A 124 21.81 6.76 -7.80
CA ALA A 124 20.65 7.02 -6.94
C ALA A 124 19.46 6.11 -7.29
N LYS A 125 19.16 5.93 -8.59
CA LYS A 125 18.10 5.03 -9.04
C LYS A 125 18.37 3.56 -8.71
N ILE A 126 19.61 3.11 -8.82
CA ILE A 126 19.99 1.74 -8.44
C ILE A 126 19.79 1.53 -6.92
N LYS A 127 20.14 2.53 -6.12
CA LYS A 127 19.95 2.52 -4.68
C LYS A 127 18.46 2.41 -4.31
N GLU A 128 17.59 3.17 -4.95
CA GLU A 128 16.14 3.07 -4.77
C GLU A 128 15.62 1.65 -5.04
N LEU A 129 16.05 1.01 -6.13
CA LEU A 129 15.63 -0.35 -6.44
C LEU A 129 16.13 -1.40 -5.43
N LYS A 130 17.32 -1.17 -4.85
CA LYS A 130 17.83 -2.02 -3.75
C LYS A 130 17.09 -1.78 -2.45
N ALA A 131 16.75 -0.53 -2.14
CA ALA A 131 15.94 -0.19 -0.98
C ALA A 131 14.53 -0.80 -1.09
N ASP A 132 13.92 -0.79 -2.30
CA ASP A 132 12.67 -1.51 -2.54
C ASP A 132 12.78 -3.02 -2.25
N GLU A 133 13.85 -3.67 -2.69
CA GLU A 133 14.08 -5.09 -2.41
C GLU A 133 14.21 -5.36 -0.91
N PHE A 134 14.96 -4.52 -0.20
CA PHE A 134 15.10 -4.60 1.25
C PHE A 134 13.76 -4.38 1.98
N GLY A 135 12.95 -3.42 1.52
CA GLY A 135 11.62 -3.16 2.04
C GLY A 135 10.70 -4.37 1.94
N ILE A 136 10.75 -5.06 0.79
CA ILE A 136 9.97 -6.29 0.59
C ILE A 136 10.43 -7.42 1.52
N GLU A 137 11.75 -7.62 1.63
CA GLU A 137 12.30 -8.65 2.54
C GLU A 137 11.92 -8.35 3.99
N PHE A 138 11.93 -7.07 4.39
CA PHE A 138 11.52 -6.65 5.73
C PHE A 138 10.02 -6.91 5.96
N ALA A 139 9.17 -6.62 4.97
CA ALA A 139 7.74 -6.93 5.04
C ALA A 139 7.47 -8.44 5.16
N PHE A 140 8.23 -9.29 4.47
CA PHE A 140 8.13 -10.74 4.65
C PHE A 140 8.54 -11.19 6.05
N ARG A 141 9.62 -10.66 6.61
CA ARG A 141 10.02 -10.94 8.01
C ARG A 141 8.95 -10.50 9.00
N TYR A 142 8.30 -9.37 8.74
CA TYR A 142 7.15 -8.93 9.54
C TYR A 142 6.00 -9.94 9.44
N LEU A 143 5.63 -10.38 8.22
CA LEU A 143 4.60 -11.38 7.99
C LEU A 143 4.91 -12.71 8.70
N GLU A 144 6.15 -13.19 8.62
CA GLU A 144 6.62 -14.39 9.32
C GLU A 144 6.45 -14.26 10.84
N SER A 145 6.84 -13.12 11.39
CA SER A 145 6.76 -12.87 12.83
C SER A 145 5.33 -12.69 13.34
N ALA A 146 4.48 -12.00 12.56
CA ALA A 146 3.14 -11.62 13.00
C ALA A 146 2.07 -12.67 12.70
N TYR A 147 2.25 -13.47 11.65
CA TYR A 147 1.20 -14.38 11.16
C TYR A 147 1.66 -15.83 11.01
N SER A 148 2.69 -16.13 10.22
CA SER A 148 3.17 -17.49 9.97
C SER A 148 4.50 -17.51 9.24
N ASN A 149 5.30 -18.56 9.47
CA ASN A 149 6.52 -18.83 8.71
C ASN A 149 6.26 -19.49 7.35
N ASP A 150 5.01 -19.81 7.03
CA ASP A 150 4.64 -20.43 5.75
C ASP A 150 4.10 -19.38 4.77
N THR A 151 4.86 -19.08 3.71
CA THR A 151 4.47 -18.16 2.65
C THR A 151 3.19 -18.57 1.93
N SER A 152 2.84 -19.88 1.95
CA SER A 152 1.59 -20.39 1.37
C SER A 152 0.36 -19.93 2.16
N SER A 153 0.52 -19.58 3.44
CA SER A 153 -0.56 -19.10 4.32
C SER A 153 -0.92 -17.63 4.10
N TYR A 154 -0.03 -16.82 3.52
CA TYR A 154 -0.30 -15.39 3.33
C TYR A 154 -1.43 -15.16 2.35
N SER A 155 -2.36 -14.32 2.73
CA SER A 155 -3.50 -13.97 1.90
C SER A 155 -3.13 -12.96 0.80
N ILE A 156 -3.96 -12.86 -0.23
CA ILE A 156 -3.73 -11.92 -1.34
C ILE A 156 -3.74 -10.46 -0.86
N HIS A 157 -4.60 -10.11 0.11
CA HIS A 157 -4.64 -8.73 0.63
C HIS A 157 -3.35 -8.35 1.36
N GLN A 158 -2.73 -9.27 2.11
CA GLN A 158 -1.44 -9.05 2.76
C GLN A 158 -0.32 -8.83 1.75
N LEU A 159 -0.27 -9.64 0.69
CA LEU A 159 0.77 -9.53 -0.34
C LEU A 159 0.62 -8.28 -1.22
N VAL A 160 -0.61 -7.83 -1.48
CA VAL A 160 -0.86 -6.57 -2.20
C VAL A 160 -0.47 -5.35 -1.37
N ALA A 161 -0.53 -5.44 -0.04
CA ALA A 161 -0.12 -4.37 0.87
C ALA A 161 1.32 -3.90 0.66
N ILE A 162 2.21 -4.79 0.20
CA ILE A 162 3.61 -4.47 -0.14
C ILE A 162 3.73 -3.36 -1.20
N TYR A 163 2.72 -3.20 -2.08
CA TYR A 163 2.72 -2.16 -3.12
C TYR A 163 2.15 -0.82 -2.65
N VAL A 164 1.48 -0.78 -1.51
CA VAL A 164 0.77 0.41 -1.02
C VAL A 164 1.70 1.62 -0.88
N PRO A 165 2.90 1.55 -0.28
CA PRO A 165 3.78 2.72 -0.18
C PRO A 165 4.16 3.31 -1.54
N LEU A 166 4.42 2.45 -2.52
CA LEU A 166 4.74 2.88 -3.88
C LEU A 166 3.55 3.58 -4.54
N ILE A 167 2.34 3.05 -4.36
CA ILE A 167 1.11 3.67 -4.90
C ILE A 167 0.86 5.02 -4.25
N VAL A 168 1.05 5.12 -2.93
CA VAL A 168 0.91 6.38 -2.19
C VAL A 168 1.94 7.42 -2.66
N SER A 169 3.19 7.02 -2.88
CA SER A 169 4.22 7.93 -3.39
C SER A 169 3.83 8.55 -4.74
N VAL A 170 3.20 7.75 -5.60
CA VAL A 170 2.60 8.20 -6.87
C VAL A 170 1.57 9.29 -6.67
N GLN A 171 0.65 9.09 -5.74
CA GLN A 171 -0.43 10.05 -5.45
C GLN A 171 0.11 11.35 -4.86
N MET A 172 1.17 11.28 -4.05
CA MET A 172 1.75 12.43 -3.38
C MET A 172 2.49 13.40 -4.32
N VAL A 173 3.14 12.88 -5.37
CA VAL A 173 3.89 13.69 -6.36
C VAL A 173 2.95 14.51 -7.27
N GLY A 174 1.67 14.15 -7.35
CA GLY A 174 0.68 14.86 -8.16
C GLY A 174 0.64 14.40 -9.63
N LYS A 175 -0.54 14.53 -10.25
CA LYS A 175 -0.81 13.98 -11.59
C LYS A 175 -0.12 14.74 -12.73
N SER A 176 0.14 16.03 -12.57
CA SER A 176 0.74 16.89 -13.61
C SER A 176 2.22 16.59 -13.85
N GLU A 177 2.93 16.07 -12.85
CA GLU A 177 4.35 15.74 -12.92
C GLU A 177 4.59 14.25 -13.13
N PHE A 178 3.50 13.46 -13.10
CA PHE A 178 3.61 12.02 -13.01
C PHE A 178 3.58 11.33 -14.37
N ASN A 179 4.75 10.92 -14.83
CA ASN A 179 4.85 9.96 -15.91
C ASN A 179 5.41 8.63 -15.35
N ILE A 180 4.53 7.64 -15.18
CA ILE A 180 4.86 6.31 -14.65
C ILE A 180 5.98 5.59 -15.42
N PHE A 181 6.25 6.01 -16.65
CA PHE A 181 7.28 5.44 -17.53
C PHE A 181 8.58 6.23 -17.56
N LYS A 182 8.61 7.44 -16.95
CA LYS A 182 9.77 8.31 -17.00
C LYS A 182 10.52 8.31 -15.67
N ASP A 183 11.84 8.10 -15.74
CA ASP A 183 12.71 8.28 -14.58
C ASP A 183 12.69 9.75 -14.13
N GLN A 184 12.63 9.95 -12.83
CA GLN A 184 12.92 11.24 -12.20
C GLN A 184 14.42 11.39 -11.97
N LYS A 185 14.86 12.56 -11.48
CA LYS A 185 16.29 12.83 -11.26
C LYS A 185 16.95 11.77 -10.35
N GLU A 186 16.30 11.45 -9.26
CA GLU A 186 16.83 10.56 -8.20
C GLU A 186 16.06 9.25 -8.08
N HIS A 187 14.84 9.18 -8.64
CA HIS A 187 13.99 8.02 -8.54
C HIS A 187 13.77 7.34 -9.90
N PRO A 188 13.83 6.01 -9.96
CA PRO A 188 13.49 5.28 -11.18
C PRO A 188 12.00 5.42 -11.49
N ALA A 189 11.65 5.24 -12.74
CA ALA A 189 10.25 5.19 -13.18
C ALA A 189 9.47 4.17 -12.33
N ILE A 190 8.24 4.50 -11.97
CA ILE A 190 7.38 3.62 -11.14
C ILE A 190 7.24 2.23 -11.75
N ILE A 191 7.15 2.15 -13.08
CA ILE A 191 7.07 0.84 -13.75
C ILE A 191 8.32 -0.02 -13.49
N LYS A 192 9.50 0.58 -13.36
CA LYS A 192 10.73 -0.13 -13.01
C LYS A 192 10.71 -0.62 -11.56
N ARG A 193 10.19 0.20 -10.64
CA ARG A 193 10.01 -0.17 -9.23
C ARG A 193 8.98 -1.31 -9.10
N ILE A 194 7.84 -1.23 -9.78
CA ILE A 194 6.84 -2.33 -9.85
C ILE A 194 7.48 -3.60 -10.41
N ALA A 195 8.28 -3.50 -11.48
CA ALA A 195 8.96 -4.66 -12.05
C ALA A 195 9.94 -5.29 -11.07
N LYS A 196 10.66 -4.47 -10.27
CA LYS A 196 11.57 -4.95 -9.22
C LYS A 196 10.81 -5.68 -8.11
N ILE A 197 9.69 -5.10 -7.63
CA ILE A 197 8.82 -5.74 -6.64
C ILE A 197 8.32 -7.09 -7.18
N ASN A 198 7.80 -7.11 -8.41
CA ASN A 198 7.33 -8.33 -9.05
C ASN A 198 8.44 -9.40 -9.13
N LEU A 199 9.66 -9.01 -9.50
CA LEU A 199 10.80 -9.93 -9.59
C LEU A 199 11.14 -10.52 -8.21
N THR A 200 11.14 -9.70 -7.17
CA THR A 200 11.42 -10.16 -5.80
C THR A 200 10.33 -11.11 -5.31
N LEU A 201 9.05 -10.76 -5.50
CA LEU A 201 7.93 -11.62 -5.11
C LEU A 201 7.89 -12.95 -5.87
N SER A 202 8.27 -12.97 -7.15
CA SER A 202 8.30 -14.19 -7.96
C SER A 202 9.33 -15.23 -7.49
N LYS A 203 10.32 -14.81 -6.68
CA LYS A 203 11.32 -15.73 -6.09
C LYS A 203 10.80 -16.42 -4.83
N VAL A 204 9.77 -15.88 -4.19
CA VAL A 204 9.26 -16.32 -2.88
C VAL A 204 7.89 -16.99 -2.99
N LEU A 205 7.07 -16.56 -3.96
CA LEU A 205 5.70 -17.04 -4.14
C LEU A 205 5.62 -18.12 -5.23
N ASP A 206 4.69 -19.06 -5.05
CA ASP A 206 4.32 -19.95 -6.15
C ASP A 206 3.66 -19.16 -7.30
N ASN A 207 3.67 -19.77 -8.50
CA ASN A 207 3.19 -19.12 -9.71
C ASN A 207 1.70 -18.69 -9.63
N VAL A 208 0.85 -19.48 -9.00
CA VAL A 208 -0.60 -19.21 -8.91
C VAL A 208 -0.82 -17.99 -8.01
N LYS A 209 -0.18 -17.98 -6.85
CA LYS A 209 -0.26 -16.88 -5.89
C LYS A 209 0.32 -15.58 -6.46
N PHE A 210 1.47 -15.66 -7.11
CA PHE A 210 2.09 -14.52 -7.78
C PHE A 210 1.19 -13.91 -8.87
N ILE A 211 0.58 -14.73 -9.74
CA ILE A 211 -0.36 -14.26 -10.76
C ILE A 211 -1.57 -13.57 -10.12
N ASN A 212 -2.10 -14.13 -9.03
CA ASN A 212 -3.23 -13.54 -8.33
C ASN A 212 -2.87 -12.20 -7.68
N VAL A 213 -1.70 -12.05 -7.07
CA VAL A 213 -1.20 -10.77 -6.56
C VAL A 213 -1.13 -9.75 -7.68
N LYS A 214 -0.48 -10.07 -8.81
CA LYS A 214 -0.37 -9.15 -9.97
C LYS A 214 -1.73 -8.70 -10.49
N LYS A 215 -2.70 -9.61 -10.63
CA LYS A 215 -4.07 -9.26 -11.07
C LYS A 215 -4.72 -8.26 -10.12
N ASN A 216 -4.59 -8.45 -8.81
CA ASN A 216 -5.20 -7.58 -7.82
C ASN A 216 -4.51 -6.22 -7.75
N VAL A 217 -3.18 -6.18 -7.83
CA VAL A 217 -2.41 -4.94 -7.95
C VAL A 217 -2.83 -4.16 -9.19
N HIS A 218 -2.96 -4.81 -10.35
CA HIS A 218 -3.43 -4.17 -11.58
C HIS A 218 -4.83 -3.58 -11.42
N LYS A 219 -5.77 -4.32 -10.82
CA LYS A 219 -7.12 -3.83 -10.54
C LYS A 219 -7.09 -2.59 -9.63
N LEU A 220 -6.28 -2.61 -8.55
CA LEU A 220 -6.13 -1.47 -7.65
C LEU A 220 -5.61 -0.23 -8.37
N PHE A 221 -4.56 -0.36 -9.19
CA PHE A 221 -4.05 0.74 -10.02
C PHE A 221 -5.11 1.26 -10.99
N THR A 222 -5.86 0.37 -11.63
CA THR A 222 -6.93 0.74 -12.56
C THR A 222 -8.02 1.54 -11.84
N CYS A 223 -8.48 1.08 -10.69
CA CYS A 223 -9.45 1.82 -9.87
C CYS A 223 -8.94 3.24 -9.53
N LEU A 224 -7.69 3.37 -9.09
CA LEU A 224 -7.12 4.65 -8.68
C LEU A 224 -6.91 5.63 -9.85
N LEU A 225 -6.55 5.14 -11.03
CA LEU A 225 -6.28 5.97 -12.19
C LEU A 225 -7.57 6.45 -12.90
N TYR A 226 -8.58 5.57 -12.98
CA TYR A 226 -9.81 5.87 -13.74
C TYR A 226 -10.95 6.47 -12.92
N THR A 227 -10.90 6.37 -11.58
CA THR A 227 -11.88 7.02 -10.69
C THR A 227 -11.55 8.45 -10.33
N SER A 228 -10.47 9.01 -10.89
CA SER A 228 -10.13 10.42 -10.68
C SER A 228 -11.21 11.32 -11.25
N PRO A 229 -11.74 12.30 -10.49
CA PRO A 229 -12.65 13.28 -11.02
C PRO A 229 -11.99 13.95 -12.23
N SER A 230 -12.73 14.05 -13.34
CA SER A 230 -12.33 14.83 -14.50
C SER A 230 -11.98 16.25 -14.03
N PRO A 231 -10.87 16.85 -14.45
CA PRO A 231 -10.57 18.23 -14.10
C PRO A 231 -11.74 19.10 -14.54
N ARG A 232 -12.34 19.82 -13.58
CA ARG A 232 -13.35 20.84 -13.84
C ARG A 232 -12.68 22.07 -14.41
#